data_34d0f58e2f3841608bcd73b2e3821efb
#
_entry.id   34d0f58e2f3841608bcd73b2e3821efb
#
_cell.length_a   1.000
_cell.length_b   1.000
_cell.length_c   1.000
_cell.angle_alpha   90.00
_cell.angle_beta   90.00
_cell.angle_gamma   90.00
#
_symmetry.space_group_name_H-M   'P 1'
#
loop_
_entity.id
_entity.type
_entity.pdbx_description
1 polymer ?
#
loop_
_entity_poly.entity_id
_entity_poly.type
_entity_poly.pdbx_seq_one_letter_code
_entity_poly.pdbx_strand_id
1 'polypeptide(L)'
;LGEWVLQQAVAMLQRWQSKKNLILQGPPGTGKTWLAKRLAKALIDSKSPSDEQLRVVQFHPALSYEDFVRGYRPGGDGKLTLTDGVFLQVVEAARFQPDVDHVLIIEEINRGNPAQVLGEILTLIESSKRNKEAAMELAYPRRAGERVYVPENLYVIGTMNVADRSLALVDLALRRRFAFVNLVPGLNAAWEQWCLAKGMDAASIAHIRSEIEALNQEISQD
;
A
#
# COMPACT_ATOMS: atom_id res chain seq x y z
N LEU A 1 -15.33 12.14 -14.89
CA LEU A 1 -15.37 11.50 -13.57
C LEU A 1 -16.20 12.40 -12.68
N GLY A 2 -17.37 11.89 -12.20
CA GLY A 2 -18.31 12.72 -11.47
C GLY A 2 -17.74 13.25 -10.16
N GLU A 3 -18.29 14.34 -9.69
CA GLU A 3 -17.95 15.05 -8.44
C GLU A 3 -17.83 14.11 -7.23
N TRP A 4 -18.69 13.08 -7.17
CA TRP A 4 -18.67 12.04 -6.15
C TRP A 4 -17.35 11.24 -6.12
N VAL A 5 -16.77 10.86 -7.28
CA VAL A 5 -15.50 10.11 -7.36
C VAL A 5 -14.34 10.98 -6.89
N LEU A 6 -14.37 12.27 -7.21
CA LEU A 6 -13.38 13.25 -6.74
C LEU A 6 -13.48 13.42 -5.21
N GLN A 7 -14.69 13.54 -4.66
CA GLN A 7 -14.90 13.65 -3.22
C GLN A 7 -14.38 12.42 -2.47
N GLN A 8 -14.62 11.22 -2.98
CA GLN A 8 -14.09 9.98 -2.40
C GLN A 8 -12.55 9.93 -2.44
N ALA A 9 -11.95 10.31 -3.57
CA ALA A 9 -10.49 10.35 -3.70
C ALA A 9 -9.86 11.39 -2.73
N VAL A 10 -10.46 12.57 -2.60
CA VAL A 10 -10.02 13.60 -1.64
C VAL A 10 -10.11 13.08 -0.20
N ALA A 11 -11.22 12.45 0.17
CA ALA A 11 -11.38 11.87 1.51
C ALA A 11 -10.34 10.78 1.81
N MET A 12 -10.00 9.94 0.81
CA MET A 12 -8.94 8.93 0.95
C MET A 12 -7.57 9.58 1.13
N LEU A 13 -7.24 10.62 0.36
CA LEU A 13 -5.98 11.36 0.48
C LEU A 13 -5.86 12.01 1.86
N GLN A 14 -6.90 12.68 2.34
CA GLN A 14 -6.90 13.31 3.68
C GLN A 14 -6.69 12.29 4.80
N ARG A 15 -7.37 11.13 4.73
CA ARG A 15 -7.18 10.03 5.68
C ARG A 15 -5.73 9.51 5.64
N TRP A 16 -5.18 9.35 4.43
CA TRP A 16 -3.81 8.88 4.23
C TRP A 16 -2.79 9.90 4.74
N GLN A 17 -2.95 11.17 4.42
CA GLN A 17 -2.08 12.23 4.92
C GLN A 17 -2.05 12.30 6.45
N SER A 18 -3.21 12.18 7.10
CA SER A 18 -3.32 12.18 8.56
C SER A 18 -2.69 10.95 9.20
N LYS A 19 -2.95 9.75 8.65
CA LYS A 19 -2.50 8.48 9.22
C LYS A 19 -1.12 8.06 8.73
N LYS A 20 -0.62 8.66 7.63
CA LYS A 20 0.60 8.32 6.89
C LYS A 20 0.58 6.94 6.23
N ASN A 21 -0.31 6.04 6.65
CA ASN A 21 -0.42 4.68 6.16
C ASN A 21 -1.85 4.35 5.78
N LEU A 22 -2.07 3.76 4.59
CA LEU A 22 -3.38 3.41 4.05
C LEU A 22 -3.38 1.97 3.55
N ILE A 23 -4.47 1.23 3.75
CA ILE A 23 -4.72 -0.05 3.10
C ILE A 23 -5.99 0.05 2.27
N LEU A 24 -5.87 -0.29 0.99
CA LEU A 24 -6.99 -0.51 0.09
C LEU A 24 -7.32 -2.00 0.10
N GLN A 25 -8.47 -2.37 0.65
CA GLN A 25 -8.90 -3.76 0.71
C GLN A 25 -10.18 -4.00 -0.11
N GLY A 26 -10.35 -5.20 -0.62
CA GLY A 26 -11.52 -5.58 -1.39
C GLY A 26 -11.28 -6.83 -2.24
N PRO A 27 -12.32 -7.35 -2.92
CA PRO A 27 -12.20 -8.51 -3.79
C PRO A 27 -11.19 -8.29 -4.93
N PRO A 28 -10.70 -9.36 -5.57
CA PRO A 28 -9.93 -9.25 -6.81
C PRO A 28 -10.69 -8.45 -7.88
N GLY A 29 -9.97 -7.73 -8.73
CA GLY A 29 -10.58 -6.97 -9.83
C GLY A 29 -11.16 -5.59 -9.47
N THR A 30 -11.20 -5.19 -8.20
CA THR A 30 -11.74 -3.87 -7.78
C THR A 30 -10.82 -2.68 -8.07
N GLY A 31 -9.67 -2.89 -8.73
CA GLY A 31 -8.78 -1.80 -9.13
C GLY A 31 -7.89 -1.25 -8.02
N LYS A 32 -7.65 -2.00 -6.93
CA LYS A 32 -6.83 -1.58 -5.78
C LYS A 32 -5.47 -1.02 -6.17
N THR A 33 -4.69 -1.79 -6.93
CA THR A 33 -3.35 -1.38 -7.42
C THR A 33 -3.41 -0.14 -8.31
N TRP A 34 -4.40 -0.08 -9.20
CA TRP A 34 -4.60 1.08 -10.07
C TRP A 34 -4.89 2.35 -9.25
N LEU A 35 -5.79 2.24 -8.26
CA LEU A 35 -6.14 3.35 -7.37
C LEU A 35 -4.95 3.76 -6.50
N ALA A 36 -4.22 2.79 -5.92
CA ALA A 36 -3.03 3.06 -5.13
C ALA A 36 -2.00 3.91 -5.90
N LYS A 37 -1.70 3.53 -7.15
CA LYS A 37 -0.78 4.29 -8.02
C LYS A 37 -1.29 5.69 -8.34
N ARG A 38 -2.59 5.89 -8.50
CA ARG A 38 -3.17 7.22 -8.75
C ARG A 38 -3.18 8.11 -7.51
N LEU A 39 -3.51 7.55 -6.35
CA LEU A 39 -3.43 8.27 -5.08
C LEU A 39 -1.99 8.67 -4.77
N ALA A 40 -1.01 7.78 -5.02
CA ALA A 40 0.40 8.08 -4.86
C ALA A 40 0.86 9.25 -5.74
N LYS A 41 0.51 9.24 -7.04
CA LYS A 41 0.84 10.34 -7.95
C LYS A 41 0.17 11.66 -7.55
N ALA A 42 -1.05 11.61 -7.05
CA ALA A 42 -1.76 12.79 -6.56
C ALA A 42 -1.14 13.33 -5.25
N LEU A 43 -0.64 12.44 -4.38
CA LEU A 43 0.03 12.84 -3.15
C LEU A 43 1.38 13.51 -3.43
N ILE A 44 2.19 12.93 -4.33
CA ILE A 44 3.49 13.45 -4.75
C ILE A 44 3.34 14.72 -5.62
N ASP A 45 2.12 15.02 -6.07
CA ASP A 45 1.82 16.08 -7.05
C ASP A 45 2.63 15.95 -8.35
N SER A 46 2.82 14.71 -8.80
CA SER A 46 3.57 14.40 -10.03
C SER A 46 2.88 13.35 -10.89
N LYS A 47 2.78 13.62 -12.20
CA LYS A 47 2.29 12.64 -13.19
C LYS A 47 3.31 11.52 -13.47
N SER A 48 4.59 11.81 -13.26
CA SER A 48 5.71 10.90 -13.53
C SER A 48 6.74 11.01 -12.41
N PRO A 49 6.42 10.51 -11.18
CA PRO A 49 7.39 10.50 -10.09
C PRO A 49 8.58 9.61 -10.44
N SER A 50 9.76 9.95 -9.89
CA SER A 50 10.94 9.11 -10.02
C SER A 50 10.77 7.78 -9.28
N ASP A 51 11.60 6.78 -9.61
CA ASP A 51 11.63 5.49 -8.90
C ASP A 51 12.04 5.65 -7.41
N GLU A 52 12.69 6.74 -7.07
CA GLU A 52 13.02 7.07 -5.68
C GLU A 52 11.81 7.61 -4.91
N GLN A 53 10.94 8.38 -5.59
CA GLN A 53 9.73 8.96 -5.00
C GLN A 53 8.57 7.96 -4.90
N LEU A 54 8.45 7.05 -5.87
CA LEU A 54 7.38 6.06 -5.92
C LEU A 54 7.95 4.66 -6.11
N ARG A 55 8.02 3.90 -5.02
CA ARG A 55 8.47 2.52 -5.03
C ARG A 55 7.31 1.56 -4.88
N VAL A 56 7.35 0.46 -5.63
CA VAL A 56 6.35 -0.62 -5.55
C VAL A 56 7.05 -1.92 -5.18
N VAL A 57 6.50 -2.62 -4.21
CA VAL A 57 6.95 -3.96 -3.79
C VAL A 57 5.74 -4.86 -3.61
N GLN A 58 5.87 -6.13 -3.93
CA GLN A 58 4.83 -7.15 -3.70
C GLN A 58 5.23 -8.06 -2.56
N PHE A 59 4.33 -8.24 -1.59
CA PHE A 59 4.52 -9.23 -0.54
C PHE A 59 4.17 -10.63 -1.05
N HIS A 60 4.94 -11.61 -0.62
CA HIS A 60 4.74 -13.02 -0.91
C HIS A 60 5.26 -13.88 0.27
N PRO A 61 4.84 -15.14 0.41
CA PRO A 61 5.18 -15.96 1.57
C PRO A 61 6.67 -16.16 1.86
N ALA A 62 7.51 -16.03 0.84
CA ALA A 62 8.97 -16.17 0.98
C ALA A 62 9.69 -14.83 1.26
N LEU A 63 8.97 -13.70 1.35
CA LEU A 63 9.60 -12.41 1.68
C LEU A 63 9.94 -12.38 3.15
N SER A 64 11.19 -12.05 3.47
CA SER A 64 11.70 -11.96 4.84
C SER A 64 11.95 -10.50 5.28
N TYR A 65 12.21 -10.32 6.57
CA TYR A 65 12.69 -9.05 7.12
C TYR A 65 13.99 -8.60 6.45
N GLU A 66 14.89 -9.56 6.23
CA GLU A 66 16.18 -9.32 5.58
C GLU A 66 16.03 -8.80 4.15
N ASP A 67 14.98 -9.25 3.42
CA ASP A 67 14.70 -8.78 2.07
C ASP A 67 14.07 -7.39 2.06
N PHE A 68 13.20 -7.12 3.00
CA PHE A 68 12.40 -5.92 3.01
C PHE A 68 13.06 -4.76 3.77
N VAL A 69 13.65 -5.05 4.93
CA VAL A 69 14.24 -4.03 5.82
C VAL A 69 15.76 -4.00 5.68
N ARG A 70 16.46 -5.00 6.21
CA ARG A 70 17.92 -5.09 6.15
C ARG A 70 18.39 -6.51 6.49
N GLY A 71 19.36 -7.02 5.76
CA GLY A 71 19.95 -8.32 6.01
C GLY A 71 21.29 -8.54 5.34
N TYR A 72 21.93 -9.65 5.69
CA TYR A 72 23.18 -10.06 5.08
C TYR A 72 22.97 -10.70 3.72
N ARG A 73 23.75 -10.28 2.72
CA ARG A 73 23.72 -10.80 1.35
C ARG A 73 25.11 -11.28 0.94
N PRO A 74 25.22 -12.36 0.17
CA PRO A 74 26.49 -12.77 -0.43
C PRO A 74 27.04 -11.66 -1.33
N GLY A 75 28.24 -11.19 -1.06
CA GLY A 75 28.97 -10.29 -1.93
C GLY A 75 29.71 -11.04 -3.04
N GLY A 76 30.18 -10.32 -4.07
CA GLY A 76 30.92 -10.90 -5.18
C GLY A 76 32.28 -11.50 -4.78
N ASP A 77 32.78 -11.17 -3.60
CA ASP A 77 34.01 -11.69 -2.99
C ASP A 77 33.78 -12.91 -2.06
N GLY A 78 32.53 -13.44 -2.01
CA GLY A 78 32.16 -14.56 -1.17
C GLY A 78 31.90 -14.18 0.30
N LYS A 79 32.05 -12.91 0.68
CA LYS A 79 31.74 -12.42 2.02
C LYS A 79 30.29 -11.98 2.14
N LEU A 80 29.77 -12.05 3.35
CA LEU A 80 28.43 -11.50 3.64
C LEU A 80 28.53 -9.98 3.85
N THR A 81 27.71 -9.25 3.09
CA THR A 81 27.61 -7.78 3.19
C THR A 81 26.23 -7.41 3.73
N LEU A 82 26.20 -6.55 4.73
CA LEU A 82 24.94 -6.02 5.27
C LEU A 82 24.34 -5.00 4.29
N THR A 83 23.16 -5.30 3.76
CA THR A 83 22.51 -4.53 2.69
C THR A 83 21.11 -4.08 3.14
N ASP A 84 20.76 -2.83 2.83
CA ASP A 84 19.43 -2.31 3.07
C ASP A 84 18.43 -2.87 2.06
N GLY A 85 17.30 -3.34 2.59
CA GLY A 85 16.15 -3.73 1.79
C GLY A 85 15.38 -2.54 1.24
N VAL A 86 14.32 -2.84 0.49
CA VAL A 86 13.53 -1.83 -0.22
C VAL A 86 12.99 -0.74 0.73
N PHE A 87 12.55 -1.11 1.93
CA PHE A 87 12.00 -0.15 2.89
C PHE A 87 13.04 0.90 3.32
N LEU A 88 14.23 0.49 3.73
CA LEU A 88 15.26 1.43 4.16
C LEU A 88 15.82 2.26 3.00
N GLN A 89 15.87 1.72 1.78
CA GLN A 89 16.23 2.51 0.60
C GLN A 89 15.27 3.68 0.38
N VAL A 90 13.95 3.44 0.53
CA VAL A 90 12.93 4.51 0.43
C VAL A 90 13.01 5.48 1.61
N VAL A 91 13.29 4.99 2.82
CA VAL A 91 13.52 5.84 4.00
C VAL A 91 14.68 6.81 3.77
N GLU A 92 15.81 6.31 3.25
CA GLU A 92 16.98 7.14 2.96
C GLU A 92 16.70 8.16 1.85
N ALA A 93 16.00 7.77 0.77
CA ALA A 93 15.60 8.70 -0.28
C ALA A 93 14.70 9.82 0.27
N ALA A 94 13.71 9.48 1.10
CA ALA A 94 12.82 10.45 1.74
C ALA A 94 13.56 11.38 2.72
N ARG A 95 14.55 10.86 3.44
CA ARG A 95 15.39 11.69 4.35
C ARG A 95 16.32 12.62 3.60
N PHE A 96 16.79 12.22 2.43
CA PHE A 96 17.65 13.05 1.58
C PHE A 96 16.87 14.19 0.92
N GLN A 97 15.57 14.01 0.67
CA GLN A 97 14.69 15.00 0.05
C GLN A 97 13.51 15.35 0.98
N PRO A 98 13.74 16.08 2.09
CA PRO A 98 12.73 16.27 3.13
C PRO A 98 11.50 17.09 2.67
N ASP A 99 11.66 17.93 1.65
CA ASP A 99 10.58 18.77 1.10
C ASP A 99 9.75 18.09 0.02
N VAL A 100 10.04 16.80 -0.28
CA VAL A 100 9.38 16.02 -1.32
C VAL A 100 8.73 14.80 -0.70
N ASP A 101 7.47 14.57 -1.02
CA ASP A 101 6.75 13.38 -0.56
C ASP A 101 7.21 12.12 -1.32
N HIS A 102 7.40 11.04 -0.58
CA HIS A 102 7.76 9.72 -1.08
C HIS A 102 6.68 8.72 -0.73
N VAL A 103 6.45 7.77 -1.62
CA VAL A 103 5.41 6.75 -1.45
C VAL A 103 6.00 5.35 -1.66
N LEU A 104 5.74 4.47 -0.71
CA LEU A 104 5.95 3.03 -0.84
C LEU A 104 4.59 2.33 -1.02
N ILE A 105 4.39 1.69 -2.17
CA ILE A 105 3.24 0.82 -2.43
C ILE A 105 3.64 -0.61 -2.09
N ILE A 106 2.86 -1.26 -1.22
CA ILE A 106 3.00 -2.68 -0.87
C ILE A 106 1.81 -3.43 -1.44
N GLU A 107 2.01 -4.16 -2.53
CA GLU A 107 0.97 -5.02 -3.10
C GLU A 107 0.84 -6.30 -2.29
N GLU A 108 -0.41 -6.77 -2.09
CA GLU A 108 -0.72 -8.00 -1.35
C GLU A 108 -0.12 -8.03 0.08
N ILE A 109 -0.25 -6.92 0.82
CA ILE A 109 0.39 -6.73 2.13
C ILE A 109 0.03 -7.83 3.15
N ASN A 110 -1.08 -8.53 2.96
CA ASN A 110 -1.52 -9.65 3.79
C ASN A 110 -0.91 -11.00 3.38
N ARG A 111 -0.16 -11.08 2.27
CA ARG A 111 0.51 -12.31 1.87
C ARG A 111 1.81 -12.53 2.65
N GLY A 112 1.94 -13.69 3.25
CA GLY A 112 3.03 -14.01 4.15
C GLY A 112 2.73 -13.60 5.60
N ASN A 113 3.75 -13.18 6.33
CA ASN A 113 3.62 -12.69 7.71
C ASN A 113 4.05 -11.22 7.80
N PRO A 114 3.13 -10.25 7.64
CA PRO A 114 3.48 -8.83 7.66
C PRO A 114 4.18 -8.39 8.95
N ALA A 115 3.80 -8.95 10.10
CA ALA A 115 4.41 -8.61 11.37
C ALA A 115 5.89 -9.06 11.42
N GLN A 116 6.20 -10.22 10.87
CA GLN A 116 7.57 -10.72 10.77
C GLN A 116 8.40 -9.92 9.77
N VAL A 117 7.83 -9.62 8.58
CA VAL A 117 8.51 -8.86 7.51
C VAL A 117 8.81 -7.43 7.93
N LEU A 118 7.87 -6.78 8.63
CA LEU A 118 8.00 -5.39 9.05
C LEU A 118 8.78 -5.25 10.37
N GLY A 119 8.67 -6.23 11.28
CA GLY A 119 9.36 -6.18 12.58
C GLY A 119 9.12 -4.87 13.33
N GLU A 120 10.17 -4.24 13.81
CA GLU A 120 10.16 -2.97 14.54
C GLU A 120 9.72 -1.78 13.66
N ILE A 121 9.76 -1.92 12.34
CA ILE A 121 9.25 -0.92 11.41
C ILE A 121 7.75 -0.64 11.66
N LEU A 122 6.99 -1.64 12.09
CA LEU A 122 5.59 -1.44 12.49
C LEU A 122 5.42 -0.31 13.51
N THR A 123 6.35 -0.15 14.44
CA THR A 123 6.32 0.96 15.40
C THR A 123 6.74 2.27 14.75
N LEU A 124 7.79 2.25 13.93
CA LEU A 124 8.35 3.44 13.31
C LEU A 124 7.43 4.08 12.25
N ILE A 125 6.53 3.29 11.62
CA ILE A 125 5.57 3.82 10.66
C ILE A 125 4.34 4.49 11.30
N GLU A 126 4.15 4.41 12.61
CA GLU A 126 3.07 5.16 13.27
C GLU A 126 3.22 6.67 13.04
N SER A 127 2.14 7.37 12.75
CA SER A 127 2.18 8.81 12.42
C SER A 127 2.82 9.66 13.53
N SER A 128 2.63 9.28 14.79
CA SER A 128 3.22 9.94 15.96
C SER A 128 4.70 9.60 16.19
N LYS A 129 5.27 8.66 15.44
CA LYS A 129 6.65 8.17 15.58
C LYS A 129 7.56 8.54 14.41
N ARG A 130 7.10 9.42 13.52
CA ARG A 130 7.81 9.83 12.31
C ARG A 130 8.85 10.93 12.58
N ASN A 131 9.64 10.79 13.64
CA ASN A 131 10.64 11.77 14.06
C ASN A 131 11.91 11.10 14.62
N LYS A 132 12.96 11.88 14.82
CA LYS A 132 14.26 11.42 15.33
C LYS A 132 14.20 10.92 16.77
N GLU A 133 13.32 11.47 17.59
CA GLU A 133 13.16 11.13 19.01
C GLU A 133 12.61 9.69 19.17
N ALA A 134 11.79 9.25 18.20
CA ALA A 134 11.24 7.90 18.16
C ALA A 134 12.17 6.87 17.47
N ALA A 135 13.39 7.26 17.08
CA ALA A 135 14.33 6.36 16.42
C ALA A 135 14.60 5.09 17.26
N MET A 136 14.66 3.95 16.60
CA MET A 136 14.89 2.64 17.22
C MET A 136 16.11 1.96 16.62
N GLU A 137 16.73 1.06 17.37
CA GLU A 137 17.73 0.12 16.86
C GLU A 137 17.01 -0.98 16.06
N LEU A 138 17.57 -1.36 14.93
CA LEU A 138 17.03 -2.44 14.09
C LEU A 138 17.69 -3.78 14.48
N ALA A 139 17.06 -4.89 14.09
CA ALA A 139 17.60 -6.24 14.30
C ALA A 139 19.01 -6.41 13.73
N TYR A 140 19.32 -5.70 12.64
CA TYR A 140 20.65 -5.71 12.01
C TYR A 140 21.24 -4.28 11.96
N PRO A 141 21.82 -3.76 13.05
CA PRO A 141 22.46 -2.45 13.04
C PRO A 141 23.80 -2.51 12.28
N ARG A 142 24.17 -1.44 11.56
CA ARG A 142 25.46 -1.32 10.88
C ARG A 142 26.62 -1.13 11.87
N ARG A 143 26.29 -0.54 13.03
CA ARG A 143 27.22 -0.31 14.15
C ARG A 143 26.43 -0.25 15.45
N ALA A 144 27.07 -0.54 16.55
CA ALA A 144 26.47 -0.42 17.88
C ALA A 144 25.88 0.98 18.10
N GLY A 145 24.64 1.04 18.58
CA GLY A 145 23.91 2.29 18.84
C GLY A 145 23.35 2.97 17.59
N GLU A 146 23.39 2.34 16.40
CA GLU A 146 22.71 2.88 15.23
C GLU A 146 21.22 2.88 15.47
N ARG A 147 20.58 4.04 15.30
CA ARG A 147 19.14 4.19 15.40
C ARG A 147 18.56 4.70 14.09
N VAL A 148 17.43 4.12 13.70
CA VAL A 148 16.71 4.47 12.47
C VAL A 148 15.36 5.07 12.84
N TYR A 149 14.94 6.09 12.11
CA TYR A 149 13.61 6.67 12.17
C TYR A 149 13.03 6.77 10.77
N VAL A 150 11.70 6.78 10.67
CA VAL A 150 10.98 7.00 9.42
C VAL A 150 10.56 8.46 9.33
N PRO A 151 10.89 9.20 8.26
CA PRO A 151 10.57 10.62 8.13
C PRO A 151 9.06 10.85 7.84
N GLU A 152 8.60 12.06 8.10
CA GLU A 152 7.19 12.46 7.94
C GLU A 152 6.72 12.51 6.48
N ASN A 153 7.65 12.76 5.55
CA ASN A 153 7.38 12.81 4.11
C ASN A 153 7.37 11.45 3.41
N LEU A 154 7.47 10.32 4.16
CA LEU A 154 7.28 8.98 3.63
C LEU A 154 5.88 8.46 3.94
N TYR A 155 5.14 8.09 2.91
CA TYR A 155 3.80 7.52 2.99
C TYR A 155 3.81 6.06 2.54
N VAL A 156 2.99 5.24 3.20
CA VAL A 156 2.85 3.82 2.83
C VAL A 156 1.41 3.55 2.41
N ILE A 157 1.22 2.86 1.30
CA ILE A 157 -0.09 2.37 0.88
C ILE A 157 -0.02 0.88 0.55
N GLY A 158 -0.85 0.08 1.22
CA GLY A 158 -0.98 -1.35 0.98
C GLY A 158 -2.21 -1.69 0.16
N THR A 159 -2.14 -2.76 -0.64
CA THR A 159 -3.32 -3.41 -1.21
C THR A 159 -3.52 -4.78 -0.59
N MET A 160 -4.78 -5.17 -0.38
CA MET A 160 -5.13 -6.43 0.27
C MET A 160 -6.36 -7.07 -0.38
N ASN A 161 -6.27 -8.35 -0.73
CA ASN A 161 -7.40 -9.15 -1.15
C ASN A 161 -8.10 -9.74 0.09
N VAL A 162 -9.41 -9.49 0.21
CA VAL A 162 -10.22 -10.00 1.32
C VAL A 162 -10.87 -11.36 1.05
N ALA A 163 -10.90 -11.80 -0.21
CA ALA A 163 -11.47 -13.09 -0.60
C ALA A 163 -10.59 -14.29 -0.22
N ASP A 164 -9.32 -14.09 0.08
CA ASP A 164 -8.39 -15.14 0.50
C ASP A 164 -8.57 -15.46 1.99
N ARG A 165 -9.52 -16.33 2.33
CA ARG A 165 -9.78 -16.80 3.70
C ARG A 165 -8.60 -17.53 4.35
N SER A 166 -7.65 -18.05 3.54
CA SER A 166 -6.41 -18.70 4.00
C SER A 166 -5.36 -17.70 4.52
N LEU A 167 -5.55 -16.40 4.23
CA LEU A 167 -4.66 -15.36 4.68
C LEU A 167 -5.15 -14.87 6.06
N ALA A 168 -4.28 -15.01 7.04
CA ALA A 168 -4.52 -14.68 8.45
C ALA A 168 -5.35 -13.40 8.61
N LEU A 169 -6.25 -13.42 9.58
CA LEU A 169 -6.93 -12.22 10.10
C LEU A 169 -5.92 -11.08 10.13
N VAL A 170 -6.27 -9.97 9.48
CA VAL A 170 -5.41 -8.76 9.46
C VAL A 170 -4.91 -8.51 10.87
N ASP A 171 -3.60 -8.64 11.04
CA ASP A 171 -2.94 -8.50 12.33
C ASP A 171 -3.40 -7.19 12.99
N LEU A 172 -3.83 -7.25 14.24
CA LEU A 172 -4.21 -6.08 15.03
C LEU A 172 -3.12 -4.99 15.01
N ALA A 173 -1.86 -5.41 14.82
CA ALA A 173 -0.74 -4.50 14.65
C ALA A 173 -0.87 -3.59 13.42
N LEU A 174 -1.35 -4.11 12.27
CA LEU A 174 -1.63 -3.30 11.08
C LEU A 174 -2.86 -2.43 11.27
N ARG A 175 -3.93 -2.94 11.89
CA ARG A 175 -5.18 -2.19 12.09
C ARG A 175 -4.99 -0.87 12.83
N ARG A 176 -4.10 -0.84 13.81
CA ARG A 176 -3.81 0.38 14.58
C ARG A 176 -2.98 1.40 13.79
N ARG A 177 -2.17 0.95 12.83
CA ARG A 177 -1.18 1.77 12.12
C ARG A 177 -1.63 2.27 10.77
N PHE A 178 -2.60 1.60 10.16
CA PHE A 178 -3.14 1.94 8.85
C PHE A 178 -4.58 2.45 8.93
N ALA A 179 -4.92 3.38 8.07
CA ALA A 179 -6.32 3.63 7.72
C ALA A 179 -6.75 2.57 6.70
N PHE A 180 -8.00 2.10 6.81
CA PHE A 180 -8.54 1.08 5.90
C PHE A 180 -9.63 1.69 5.04
N VAL A 181 -9.60 1.37 3.74
CA VAL A 181 -10.63 1.73 2.76
C VAL A 181 -11.08 0.47 2.05
N ASN A 182 -12.37 0.18 2.16
CA ASN A 182 -12.99 -0.93 1.45
C ASN A 182 -13.34 -0.50 0.03
N LEU A 183 -12.86 -1.23 -0.95
CA LEU A 183 -13.26 -1.11 -2.34
C LEU A 183 -14.24 -2.25 -2.66
N VAL A 184 -15.45 -1.87 -2.97
CA VAL A 184 -16.47 -2.82 -3.41
C VAL A 184 -16.63 -2.75 -4.92
N PRO A 185 -16.91 -3.86 -5.61
CA PRO A 185 -17.30 -3.82 -7.00
C PRO A 185 -18.52 -2.91 -7.15
N GLY A 186 -18.44 -1.93 -8.03
CA GLY A 186 -19.55 -0.97 -8.19
C GLY A 186 -19.87 -0.75 -9.67
N LEU A 187 -21.03 -1.27 -10.11
CA LEU A 187 -21.61 -0.99 -11.41
C LEU A 187 -22.50 0.25 -11.30
N ASN A 188 -21.90 1.37 -10.92
CA ASN A 188 -22.57 2.63 -10.63
C ASN A 188 -22.90 3.45 -11.89
N ALA A 189 -23.54 4.60 -11.69
CA ALA A 189 -23.90 5.49 -12.80
C ALA A 189 -22.70 5.92 -13.68
N ALA A 190 -21.51 6.05 -13.11
CA ALA A 190 -20.32 6.39 -13.86
C ALA A 190 -19.88 5.25 -14.80
N TRP A 191 -19.98 3.99 -14.36
CA TRP A 191 -19.78 2.82 -15.21
C TRP A 191 -20.81 2.75 -16.33
N GLU A 192 -22.08 2.98 -16.03
CA GLU A 192 -23.15 3.00 -17.01
C GLU A 192 -22.94 4.08 -18.10
N GLN A 193 -22.61 5.30 -17.70
CA GLN A 193 -22.27 6.38 -18.62
C GLN A 193 -21.05 6.03 -19.48
N TRP A 194 -20.04 5.38 -18.91
CA TRP A 194 -18.88 4.93 -19.67
C TRP A 194 -19.25 3.86 -20.70
N CYS A 195 -20.11 2.90 -20.36
CA CYS A 195 -20.60 1.88 -21.29
C CYS A 195 -21.41 2.50 -22.45
N LEU A 196 -22.31 3.43 -22.14
CA LEU A 196 -23.10 4.17 -23.13
C LEU A 196 -22.17 4.95 -24.09
N ALA A 197 -21.15 5.63 -23.54
CA ALA A 197 -20.16 6.35 -24.35
C ALA A 197 -19.30 5.43 -25.22
N LYS A 198 -19.22 4.13 -24.91
CA LYS A 198 -18.58 3.08 -25.73
C LYS A 198 -19.51 2.43 -26.74
N GLY A 199 -20.77 2.89 -26.83
CA GLY A 199 -21.75 2.40 -27.81
C GLY A 199 -22.54 1.18 -27.35
N MET A 200 -22.51 0.82 -26.07
CA MET A 200 -23.37 -0.24 -25.53
C MET A 200 -24.81 0.29 -25.36
N ASP A 201 -25.78 -0.53 -25.66
CA ASP A 201 -27.18 -0.19 -25.43
C ASP A 201 -27.59 -0.38 -23.96
N ALA A 202 -28.64 0.33 -23.53
CA ALA A 202 -29.07 0.33 -22.14
C ALA A 202 -29.56 -1.05 -21.66
N ALA A 203 -30.13 -1.87 -22.54
CA ALA A 203 -30.65 -3.21 -22.19
C ALA A 203 -29.48 -4.18 -21.89
N SER A 204 -28.45 -4.14 -22.72
CA SER A 204 -27.21 -4.91 -22.50
C SER A 204 -26.50 -4.50 -21.22
N ILE A 205 -26.45 -3.19 -20.91
CA ILE A 205 -25.86 -2.66 -19.68
C ILE A 205 -26.64 -3.16 -18.44
N ALA A 206 -27.95 -3.08 -18.48
CA ALA A 206 -28.83 -3.54 -17.39
C ALA A 206 -28.70 -5.05 -17.15
N HIS A 207 -28.64 -5.85 -18.23
CA HIS A 207 -28.44 -7.29 -18.15
C HIS A 207 -27.08 -7.65 -17.51
N ILE A 208 -25.99 -7.07 -18.00
CA ILE A 208 -24.65 -7.28 -17.44
C ILE A 208 -24.60 -6.90 -15.96
N ARG A 209 -25.21 -5.77 -15.59
CA ARG A 209 -25.30 -5.35 -14.18
C ARG A 209 -26.00 -6.41 -13.33
N SER A 210 -27.19 -6.87 -13.75
CA SER A 210 -27.96 -7.89 -13.04
C SER A 210 -27.18 -9.19 -12.82
N GLU A 211 -26.53 -9.68 -13.86
CA GLU A 211 -25.74 -10.91 -13.79
C GLU A 211 -24.52 -10.79 -12.83
N ILE A 212 -23.79 -9.67 -12.93
CA ILE A 212 -22.63 -9.44 -12.06
C ILE A 212 -23.07 -9.21 -10.60
N GLU A 213 -24.17 -8.50 -10.36
CA GLU A 213 -24.70 -8.29 -9.00
C GLU A 213 -25.19 -9.61 -8.39
N ALA A 214 -25.86 -10.47 -9.17
CA ALA A 214 -26.28 -11.80 -8.73
C ALA A 214 -25.05 -12.66 -8.36
N LEU A 215 -24.04 -12.70 -9.21
CA LEU A 215 -22.79 -13.44 -8.97
C LEU A 215 -22.05 -12.93 -7.73
N ASN A 216 -21.96 -11.59 -7.54
CA ASN A 216 -21.34 -11.00 -6.35
C ASN A 216 -22.11 -11.32 -5.06
N GLN A 217 -23.43 -11.44 -5.13
CA GLN A 217 -24.25 -11.88 -3.99
C GLN A 217 -23.97 -13.33 -3.63
N GLU A 218 -23.91 -14.22 -4.61
CA GLU A 218 -23.57 -15.64 -4.41
C GLU A 218 -22.19 -15.82 -3.78
N ILE A 219 -21.15 -15.15 -4.32
CA ILE A 219 -19.77 -15.18 -3.78
C ILE A 219 -19.70 -14.64 -2.34
N SER A 220 -20.57 -13.70 -1.96
CA SER A 220 -20.53 -13.13 -0.61
C SER A 220 -21.26 -13.97 0.44
N GLN A 221 -22.00 -14.99 0.05
CA GLN A 221 -22.70 -15.92 0.96
C GLN A 221 -21.87 -17.16 1.31
N ASP A 222 -20.85 -17.47 0.51
CA ASP A 222 -19.85 -18.51 0.76
C ASP A 222 -18.68 -18.01 1.65
#